data_0ee154b25b9ebfc088729ff286aaeec9
#
_entry.id   0ee154b25b9ebfc088729ff286aaeec9
#
_cell.length_a   1.000
_cell.length_b   1.000
_cell.length_c   1.000
_cell.angle_alpha   90.00
_cell.angle_beta   90.00
_cell.angle_gamma   90.00
#
_symmetry.space_group_name_H-M   'P 1'
#
loop_
_entity.id
_entity.type
_entity.pdbx_description
1 polymer ?
#
loop_
_entity_poly.entity_id
_entity_poly.type
_entity_poly.pdbx_seq_one_letter_code
_entity_poly.pdbx_strand_id
1 'polypeptide(L)'
;DDRFFSIHPLRGTNSILDRKAGAFMHSIASVKCSDMVSKTHSKGGGILHTVHDNLLIGPDAVETYEKENTATYPESIAHVFAKQKITMPALTERDIITYFTGVRAPTFEEDFIIERGRRTHNLIHVAGIQSPGLTTAPAVAVDVADMAVSLLAHDRPVAANPDFDPHRPGIPVLREMDDATR
;
A
#
# COMPACT_ATOMS: atom_id res chain seq x y z
N ASP A 1 -20.18 -12.75 12.54
CA ASP A 1 -19.45 -13.92 12.07
C ASP A 1 -18.43 -14.36 13.12
N ASP A 2 -18.00 -15.63 13.12
CA ASP A 2 -16.95 -16.06 14.05
C ASP A 2 -15.60 -15.41 13.69
N ARG A 3 -14.80 -15.16 14.71
CA ARG A 3 -13.40 -14.76 14.50
C ARG A 3 -12.61 -15.95 13.98
N PHE A 4 -12.16 -15.88 12.74
CA PHE A 4 -11.31 -16.91 12.14
C PHE A 4 -9.97 -16.36 11.64
N PHE A 5 -9.75 -15.05 11.76
CA PHE A 5 -8.47 -14.40 11.50
C PHE A 5 -8.21 -13.26 12.48
N SER A 6 -6.99 -12.83 12.56
CA SER A 6 -6.57 -11.64 13.31
C SER A 6 -5.66 -10.78 12.46
N ILE A 7 -5.82 -9.46 12.59
CA ILE A 7 -4.91 -8.50 11.96
C ILE A 7 -3.70 -8.32 12.88
N HIS A 8 -2.51 -8.41 12.27
CA HIS A 8 -1.22 -8.15 12.88
C HIS A 8 -0.68 -6.80 12.40
N PRO A 9 -0.94 -5.69 13.12
CA PRO A 9 -0.58 -4.37 12.63
C PRO A 9 0.92 -4.17 12.52
N LEU A 10 1.39 -3.72 11.34
CA LEU A 10 2.78 -3.40 11.06
C LEU A 10 2.91 -1.95 10.61
N ARG A 11 3.55 -1.14 11.44
CA ARG A 11 3.86 0.24 11.10
C ARG A 11 4.99 0.31 10.10
N GLY A 12 4.86 1.18 9.09
CA GLY A 12 5.85 1.38 8.05
C GLY A 12 6.11 2.86 7.80
N THR A 13 7.35 3.28 7.99
CA THR A 13 7.80 4.66 7.84
C THR A 13 8.53 4.85 6.53
N ASN A 14 8.16 5.91 5.81
CA ASN A 14 8.80 6.33 4.57
C ASN A 14 9.28 7.77 4.69
N SER A 15 10.32 8.11 3.92
CA SER A 15 10.79 9.48 3.75
C SER A 15 10.85 9.83 2.26
N ILE A 16 10.49 11.07 1.92
CA ILE A 16 10.68 11.63 0.59
C ILE A 16 11.83 12.62 0.65
N LEU A 17 12.76 12.47 -0.27
CA LEU A 17 13.94 13.32 -0.38
C LEU A 17 13.75 14.39 -1.45
N ASP A 18 14.48 15.47 -1.30
CA ASP A 18 14.59 16.55 -2.29
C ASP A 18 14.96 16.02 -3.68
N ARG A 19 14.56 16.71 -4.74
CA ARG A 19 14.84 16.35 -6.14
C ARG A 19 16.33 16.20 -6.46
N LYS A 20 17.20 16.95 -5.77
CA LYS A 20 18.65 16.80 -5.95
C LYS A 20 19.14 15.37 -5.66
N ALA A 21 18.47 14.65 -4.76
CA ALA A 21 18.76 13.24 -4.49
C ALA A 21 18.29 12.34 -5.63
N GLY A 22 17.28 12.73 -6.41
CA GLY A 22 16.75 11.98 -7.55
C GLY A 22 17.78 11.75 -8.66
N ALA A 23 18.76 12.63 -8.79
CA ALA A 23 19.85 12.49 -9.77
C ALA A 23 20.73 11.23 -9.54
N PHE A 24 20.69 10.65 -8.35
CA PHE A 24 21.51 9.48 -8.02
C PHE A 24 20.89 8.14 -8.41
N MET A 25 19.58 8.11 -8.67
CA MET A 25 18.88 6.86 -8.99
C MET A 25 17.64 7.11 -9.85
N HIS A 26 17.52 6.38 -10.95
CA HIS A 26 16.39 6.51 -11.90
C HIS A 26 15.53 5.26 -11.98
N SER A 27 15.63 4.36 -11.01
CA SER A 27 14.91 3.10 -10.97
C SER A 27 14.41 2.78 -9.56
N ILE A 28 13.93 1.56 -9.37
CA ILE A 28 13.62 0.99 -8.06
C ILE A 28 14.75 0.08 -7.64
N ALA A 29 15.26 0.24 -6.44
CA ALA A 29 16.27 -0.64 -5.86
C ALA A 29 15.88 -1.04 -4.45
N SER A 30 16.27 -2.24 -4.05
CA SER A 30 16.13 -2.71 -2.67
C SER A 30 17.36 -3.52 -2.27
N VAL A 31 17.61 -3.57 -0.97
CA VAL A 31 18.66 -4.42 -0.41
C VAL A 31 18.25 -5.88 -0.60
N LYS A 32 19.16 -6.73 -1.07
CA LYS A 32 18.93 -8.17 -1.17
C LYS A 32 18.62 -8.75 0.20
N CYS A 33 17.51 -9.44 0.31
CA CYS A 33 17.04 -10.01 1.58
C CYS A 33 17.81 -11.25 2.06
N SER A 34 18.85 -11.72 1.34
CA SER A 34 19.56 -12.97 1.71
C SER A 34 20.19 -12.95 3.09
N ASP A 35 20.54 -11.77 3.60
CA ASP A 35 21.17 -11.62 4.91
C ASP A 35 20.19 -11.16 6.00
N MET A 36 18.97 -10.92 5.59
CA MET A 36 17.86 -10.55 6.44
C MET A 36 16.95 -11.76 6.65
N VAL A 37 17.45 -12.77 7.32
CA VAL A 37 16.59 -13.75 7.99
C VAL A 37 15.93 -13.02 9.16
N SER A 38 15.17 -12.00 8.81
CA SER A 38 14.20 -11.43 9.71
C SER A 38 13.12 -12.49 9.87
N LYS A 39 13.06 -13.07 11.05
CA LYS A 39 11.93 -13.89 11.49
C LYS A 39 10.64 -13.05 11.61
N THR A 40 10.73 -11.79 11.27
CA THR A 40 9.62 -10.83 11.25
C THR A 40 9.27 -10.53 9.80
N HIS A 41 8.01 -10.41 9.53
CA HIS A 41 7.30 -10.11 8.28
C HIS A 41 7.80 -8.83 7.55
N SER A 42 9.11 -8.65 7.43
CA SER A 42 9.73 -7.46 6.86
C SER A 42 9.87 -7.56 5.36
N LYS A 43 9.19 -6.70 4.62
CA LYS A 43 9.31 -6.61 3.16
C LYS A 43 10.53 -5.80 2.68
N GLY A 44 11.50 -5.57 3.53
CA GLY A 44 12.81 -5.04 3.14
C GLY A 44 12.88 -3.55 2.86
N GLY A 45 11.82 -2.90 2.41
CA GLY A 45 11.87 -1.52 1.93
C GLY A 45 12.74 -1.33 0.67
N GLY A 46 12.84 -0.12 0.19
CA GLY A 46 13.61 0.19 -1.00
C GLY A 46 13.87 1.68 -1.19
N ILE A 47 14.47 1.98 -2.34
CA ILE A 47 14.63 3.32 -2.88
C ILE A 47 13.84 3.37 -4.17
N LEU A 48 12.96 4.35 -4.31
CA LEU A 48 12.09 4.52 -5.46
C LEU A 48 12.26 5.93 -6.03
N HIS A 49 12.57 6.05 -7.31
CA HIS A 49 12.49 7.32 -8.02
C HIS A 49 11.03 7.66 -8.32
N THR A 50 10.57 8.83 -7.90
CA THR A 50 9.19 9.27 -8.10
C THR A 50 9.00 9.99 -9.43
N VAL A 51 7.76 10.15 -9.86
CA VAL A 51 7.40 10.90 -11.08
C VAL A 51 7.71 12.41 -11.01
N HIS A 52 8.10 12.90 -9.84
CA HIS A 52 8.48 14.30 -9.61
C HIS A 52 9.98 14.47 -9.33
N ASP A 53 10.80 13.49 -9.70
CA ASP A 53 12.25 13.47 -9.54
C ASP A 53 12.72 13.42 -8.07
N ASN A 54 11.84 13.15 -7.13
CA ASN A 54 12.20 12.88 -5.74
C ASN A 54 12.63 11.42 -5.56
N LEU A 55 13.35 11.10 -4.50
CA LEU A 55 13.48 9.73 -4.02
C LEU A 55 12.53 9.51 -2.85
N LEU A 56 11.83 8.38 -2.89
CA LEU A 56 11.11 7.82 -1.75
C LEU A 56 11.92 6.65 -1.22
N ILE A 57 12.21 6.66 0.07
CA ILE A 57 12.94 5.59 0.76
C ILE A 57 12.11 5.00 1.90
N GLY A 58 12.19 3.69 2.05
CA GLY A 58 11.40 2.93 3.02
C GLY A 58 10.57 1.83 2.33
N PRO A 59 9.58 1.28 3.02
CA PRO A 59 9.34 1.45 4.45
C PRO A 59 10.20 0.52 5.33
N ASP A 60 10.17 0.77 6.63
CA ASP A 60 10.47 -0.24 7.64
C ASP A 60 9.24 -1.12 7.92
N ALA A 61 9.35 -2.03 8.89
CA ALA A 61 8.24 -2.83 9.37
C ALA A 61 8.40 -3.03 10.89
N VAL A 62 7.62 -2.29 11.64
CA VAL A 62 7.65 -2.30 13.11
C VAL A 62 6.31 -2.80 13.63
N GLU A 63 6.34 -3.89 14.38
CA GLU A 63 5.14 -4.40 15.03
C GLU A 63 4.54 -3.36 15.98
N THR A 64 3.22 -3.26 16.00
CA THR A 64 2.50 -2.38 16.91
C THR A 64 1.16 -3.00 17.30
N TYR A 65 0.73 -2.72 18.53
CA TYR A 65 -0.63 -3.06 18.98
C TYR A 65 -1.62 -1.94 18.68
N GLU A 66 -1.12 -0.75 18.35
CA GLU A 66 -1.92 0.46 18.10
C GLU A 66 -2.24 0.56 16.61
N LYS A 67 -3.44 0.17 16.23
CA LYS A 67 -3.89 0.13 14.83
C LYS A 67 -3.97 1.50 14.16
N GLU A 68 -4.15 2.55 14.95
CA GLU A 68 -4.32 3.94 14.49
C GLU A 68 -3.05 4.79 14.67
N ASN A 69 -1.96 4.23 15.19
CA ASN A 69 -0.74 4.99 15.45
C ASN A 69 0.07 5.19 14.18
N THR A 70 -0.10 6.34 13.54
CA THR A 70 0.65 6.79 12.37
C THR A 70 1.78 7.76 12.71
N ALA A 71 2.16 7.87 13.99
CA ALA A 71 3.29 8.70 14.38
C ALA A 71 4.60 8.21 13.75
N THR A 72 5.40 9.14 13.25
CA THR A 72 6.73 8.87 12.74
C THR A 72 7.75 9.07 13.85
N TYR A 73 8.60 8.09 14.04
CA TYR A 73 9.63 8.11 15.08
C TYR A 73 11.02 8.27 14.45
N PRO A 74 11.91 9.07 15.07
CA PRO A 74 13.28 9.26 14.57
C PRO A 74 14.05 7.95 14.38
N GLU A 75 13.84 6.98 15.24
CA GLU A 75 14.48 5.66 15.18
C GLU A 75 14.10 4.90 13.89
N SER A 76 12.84 5.00 13.47
CA SER A 76 12.36 4.41 12.21
C SER A 76 13.02 5.06 11.00
N ILE A 77 13.15 6.38 10.99
CA ILE A 77 13.85 7.11 9.93
C ILE A 77 15.33 6.67 9.89
N ALA A 78 16.02 6.70 11.02
CA ALA A 78 17.43 6.30 11.12
C ALA A 78 17.64 4.85 10.65
N HIS A 79 16.74 3.94 11.02
CA HIS A 79 16.78 2.53 10.59
C HIS A 79 16.64 2.39 9.07
N VAL A 80 15.66 3.07 8.47
CA VAL A 80 15.44 3.06 7.02
C VAL A 80 16.68 3.59 6.29
N PHE A 81 17.25 4.72 6.74
CA PHE A 81 18.45 5.29 6.13
C PHE A 81 19.66 4.36 6.25
N ALA A 82 19.93 3.83 7.43
CA ALA A 82 21.04 2.89 7.66
C ALA A 82 20.98 1.71 6.70
N LYS A 83 19.77 1.17 6.49
CA LYS A 83 19.52 0.05 5.59
C LYS A 83 19.72 0.44 4.12
N GLN A 84 19.13 1.54 3.68
CA GLN A 84 19.17 1.92 2.28
C GLN A 84 20.53 2.50 1.87
N LYS A 85 21.34 3.02 2.79
CA LYS A 85 22.75 3.42 2.55
C LYS A 85 23.64 2.26 2.12
N ILE A 86 23.25 1.02 2.35
CA ILE A 86 23.97 -0.16 1.81
C ILE A 86 23.89 -0.15 0.28
N THR A 87 22.73 0.18 -0.29
CA THR A 87 22.51 0.26 -1.73
C THR A 87 23.00 1.60 -2.31
N MET A 88 22.80 2.69 -1.57
CA MET A 88 23.10 4.06 -1.99
C MET A 88 23.78 4.83 -0.87
N PRO A 89 25.11 4.74 -0.74
CA PRO A 89 25.87 5.39 0.33
C PRO A 89 25.74 6.92 0.38
N ALA A 90 25.39 7.55 -0.75
CA ALA A 90 25.22 9.01 -0.85
C ALA A 90 23.95 9.55 -0.17
N LEU A 91 23.03 8.68 0.29
CA LEU A 91 21.84 9.12 1.00
C LEU A 91 22.18 9.92 2.25
N THR A 92 21.48 11.04 2.43
CA THR A 92 21.59 11.86 3.63
C THR A 92 20.21 12.29 4.14
N GLU A 93 20.03 12.27 5.44
CA GLU A 93 18.79 12.70 6.11
C GLU A 93 18.55 14.22 5.94
N ARG A 94 19.60 14.99 5.58
CA ARG A 94 19.48 16.43 5.29
C ARG A 94 18.63 16.73 4.04
N ASP A 95 18.44 15.72 3.19
CA ASP A 95 17.64 15.84 1.97
C ASP A 95 16.16 15.50 2.19
N ILE A 96 15.77 15.12 3.40
CA ILE A 96 14.35 14.85 3.72
C ILE A 96 13.55 16.15 3.59
N ILE A 97 12.52 16.10 2.75
CA ILE A 97 11.53 17.18 2.62
C ILE A 97 10.22 16.83 3.31
N THR A 98 9.92 15.53 3.44
CA THR A 98 8.78 15.04 4.22
C THR A 98 8.97 13.57 4.59
N TYR A 99 8.21 13.14 5.57
CA TYR A 99 8.13 11.74 5.99
C TYR A 99 6.69 11.41 6.39
N PHE A 100 6.36 10.15 6.34
CA PHE A 100 5.04 9.67 6.74
C PHE A 100 5.10 8.21 7.19
N THR A 101 4.14 7.85 8.02
CA THR A 101 3.99 6.50 8.56
C THR A 101 2.56 6.02 8.35
N GLY A 102 2.40 4.78 7.94
CA GLY A 102 1.12 4.10 7.88
C GLY A 102 1.16 2.78 8.63
N VAL A 103 0.00 2.30 9.02
CA VAL A 103 -0.15 0.99 9.65
C VAL A 103 -0.74 0.02 8.63
N ARG A 104 0.04 -0.99 8.27
CA ARG A 104 -0.41 -2.09 7.42
C ARG A 104 -1.22 -3.08 8.24
N ALA A 105 -2.15 -3.76 7.60
CA ALA A 105 -3.09 -4.68 8.22
C ALA A 105 -2.95 -6.13 7.70
N PRO A 106 -1.74 -6.75 7.71
CA PRO A 106 -1.62 -8.15 7.36
C PRO A 106 -2.34 -9.03 8.38
N THR A 107 -2.68 -10.24 7.98
CA THR A 107 -2.96 -11.33 8.89
C THR A 107 -1.67 -11.96 9.39
N PHE A 108 -1.74 -12.85 10.37
CA PHE A 108 -0.57 -13.62 10.81
C PHE A 108 -0.08 -14.60 9.74
N GLU A 109 -0.97 -15.06 8.87
CA GLU A 109 -0.66 -15.92 7.72
C GLU A 109 -0.07 -15.15 6.54
N GLU A 110 -0.10 -13.81 6.59
CA GLU A 110 0.34 -12.90 5.54
C GLU A 110 -0.38 -13.06 4.19
N ASP A 111 -1.57 -13.64 4.18
CA ASP A 111 -2.39 -13.79 3.00
C ASP A 111 -3.65 -12.93 3.06
N PHE A 112 -4.21 -12.63 1.88
CA PHE A 112 -5.47 -11.91 1.76
C PHE A 112 -6.62 -12.85 2.09
N ILE A 113 -7.59 -12.33 2.82
CA ILE A 113 -8.83 -13.03 3.11
C ILE A 113 -9.92 -12.43 2.25
N ILE A 114 -10.32 -13.14 1.19
CA ILE A 114 -11.37 -12.72 0.26
C ILE A 114 -12.37 -13.86 0.21
N GLU A 115 -13.33 -13.85 1.11
CA GLU A 115 -14.30 -14.93 1.23
C GLU A 115 -15.65 -14.46 1.78
N ARG A 116 -16.68 -15.25 1.56
CA ARG A 116 -18.00 -15.03 2.16
C ARG A 116 -17.95 -15.27 3.66
N GLY A 117 -18.81 -14.58 4.41
CA GLY A 117 -19.00 -14.83 5.82
C GLY A 117 -19.35 -16.30 6.08
N ARG A 118 -18.73 -16.86 7.10
CA ARG A 118 -18.91 -18.29 7.45
C ARG A 118 -20.23 -18.58 8.14
N ARG A 119 -20.77 -17.60 8.85
CA ARG A 119 -22.07 -17.68 9.55
C ARG A 119 -23.01 -16.54 9.20
N THR A 120 -22.51 -15.47 8.63
CA THR A 120 -23.27 -14.29 8.25
C THR A 120 -23.49 -14.31 6.75
N HIS A 121 -24.69 -14.60 6.31
CA HIS A 121 -25.01 -14.88 4.90
C HIS A 121 -24.83 -13.68 3.95
N ASN A 122 -24.93 -12.46 4.45
CA ASN A 122 -24.82 -11.22 3.68
C ASN A 122 -23.53 -10.46 3.93
N LEU A 123 -22.45 -11.15 4.23
CA LEU A 123 -21.13 -10.60 4.51
C LEU A 123 -20.10 -11.16 3.53
N ILE A 124 -19.22 -10.28 3.05
CA ILE A 124 -18.00 -10.65 2.34
C ILE A 124 -16.83 -10.03 3.10
N HIS A 125 -15.88 -10.85 3.48
CA HIS A 125 -14.61 -10.40 4.06
C HIS A 125 -13.63 -10.03 2.94
N VAL A 126 -13.04 -8.83 3.07
CA VAL A 126 -11.91 -8.38 2.25
C VAL A 126 -10.88 -7.84 3.22
N ALA A 127 -10.08 -8.72 3.80
CA ALA A 127 -9.22 -8.42 4.93
C ALA A 127 -7.78 -8.89 4.69
N GLY A 128 -6.86 -8.48 5.56
CA GLY A 128 -5.45 -8.82 5.43
C GLY A 128 -4.76 -8.15 4.24
N ILE A 129 -5.39 -7.15 3.64
CA ILE A 129 -4.86 -6.49 2.46
C ILE A 129 -3.65 -5.63 2.85
N GLN A 130 -2.51 -6.05 2.38
CA GLN A 130 -1.24 -5.34 2.49
C GLN A 130 -0.59 -5.24 1.08
N SER A 131 0.67 -4.84 0.98
CA SER A 131 1.37 -4.87 -0.33
C SER A 131 1.43 -6.31 -0.88
N PRO A 132 1.03 -6.53 -2.15
CA PRO A 132 0.77 -5.58 -3.22
C PRO A 132 -0.72 -5.20 -3.44
N GLY A 133 -1.49 -4.99 -2.39
CA GLY A 133 -2.94 -4.80 -2.42
C GLY A 133 -3.43 -3.75 -3.42
N LEU A 134 -2.74 -2.61 -3.54
CA LEU A 134 -3.13 -1.58 -4.52
C LEU A 134 -3.02 -2.09 -5.95
N THR A 135 -1.96 -2.82 -6.28
CA THR A 135 -1.74 -3.40 -7.62
C THR A 135 -2.73 -4.52 -7.93
N THR A 136 -3.13 -5.31 -6.92
CA THR A 136 -4.06 -6.43 -7.08
C THR A 136 -5.53 -6.01 -6.95
N ALA A 137 -5.79 -4.76 -6.51
CA ALA A 137 -7.16 -4.27 -6.26
C ALA A 137 -8.13 -4.48 -7.45
N PRO A 138 -7.74 -4.30 -8.73
CA PRO A 138 -8.66 -4.56 -9.84
C PRO A 138 -9.09 -6.03 -9.93
N ALA A 139 -8.18 -6.98 -9.70
CA ALA A 139 -8.53 -8.41 -9.68
C ALA A 139 -9.42 -8.77 -8.49
N VAL A 140 -9.04 -8.31 -7.29
CA VAL A 140 -9.84 -8.49 -6.08
C VAL A 140 -11.25 -7.91 -6.25
N ALA A 141 -11.38 -6.77 -6.93
CA ALA A 141 -12.68 -6.14 -7.16
C ALA A 141 -13.60 -7.01 -8.04
N VAL A 142 -13.07 -7.73 -9.01
CA VAL A 142 -13.84 -8.68 -9.85
C VAL A 142 -14.37 -9.82 -8.97
N ASP A 143 -13.49 -10.46 -8.20
CA ASP A 143 -13.86 -11.58 -7.33
C ASP A 143 -14.94 -11.17 -6.31
N VAL A 144 -14.76 -10.00 -5.70
CA VAL A 144 -15.73 -9.46 -4.71
C VAL A 144 -17.05 -9.09 -5.38
N ALA A 145 -17.03 -8.52 -6.59
CA ALA A 145 -18.25 -8.21 -7.34
C ALA A 145 -19.03 -9.49 -7.68
N ASP A 146 -18.36 -10.53 -8.13
CA ASP A 146 -18.98 -11.83 -8.45
C ASP A 146 -19.60 -12.47 -7.20
N MET A 147 -18.90 -12.42 -6.06
CA MET A 147 -19.45 -12.87 -4.78
C MET A 147 -20.71 -12.07 -4.40
N ALA A 148 -20.65 -10.74 -4.52
CA ALA A 148 -21.76 -9.86 -4.18
C ALA A 148 -22.97 -10.09 -5.07
N VAL A 149 -22.78 -10.21 -6.38
CA VAL A 149 -23.85 -10.54 -7.34
C VAL A 149 -24.49 -11.88 -6.98
N SER A 150 -23.67 -12.88 -6.70
CA SER A 150 -24.15 -14.21 -6.32
C SER A 150 -24.96 -14.22 -5.01
N LEU A 151 -24.56 -13.41 -4.01
CA LEU A 151 -25.32 -13.27 -2.77
C LEU A 151 -26.65 -12.56 -3.00
N LEU A 152 -26.65 -11.47 -3.77
CA LEU A 152 -27.86 -10.71 -4.08
C LEU A 152 -28.86 -11.51 -4.94
N ALA A 153 -28.34 -12.31 -5.86
CA ALA A 153 -29.16 -13.14 -6.76
C ALA A 153 -29.95 -14.22 -6.03
N HIS A 154 -29.60 -14.56 -4.80
CA HIS A 154 -30.37 -15.46 -3.95
C HIS A 154 -31.74 -14.85 -3.56
N ASP A 155 -31.78 -13.56 -3.32
CA ASP A 155 -32.96 -12.87 -2.79
C ASP A 155 -33.74 -12.10 -3.86
N ARG A 156 -33.13 -11.74 -4.96
CA ARG A 156 -33.71 -10.95 -6.05
C ARG A 156 -32.95 -11.11 -7.37
N PRO A 157 -33.63 -10.94 -8.52
CA PRO A 157 -32.93 -10.88 -9.80
C PRO A 157 -31.89 -9.73 -9.81
N VAL A 158 -30.69 -10.02 -10.28
CA VAL A 158 -29.62 -9.03 -10.47
C VAL A 158 -29.41 -8.86 -11.97
N ALA A 159 -29.60 -7.66 -12.48
CA ALA A 159 -29.33 -7.32 -13.87
C ALA A 159 -28.15 -6.36 -13.97
N ALA A 160 -27.44 -6.45 -15.09
CA ALA A 160 -26.41 -5.44 -15.39
C ALA A 160 -27.07 -4.06 -15.52
N ASN A 161 -26.35 -3.03 -15.04
CA ASN A 161 -26.78 -1.65 -15.26
C ASN A 161 -26.58 -1.28 -16.74
N PRO A 162 -27.66 -0.99 -17.52
CA PRO A 162 -27.52 -0.66 -18.93
C PRO A 162 -26.80 0.68 -19.16
N ASP A 163 -26.77 1.56 -18.16
CA ASP A 163 -26.13 2.86 -18.22
C ASP A 163 -24.68 2.84 -17.69
N PHE A 164 -24.15 1.64 -17.42
CA PHE A 164 -22.77 1.54 -16.94
C PHE A 164 -21.78 1.86 -18.06
N ASP A 165 -21.01 2.93 -17.85
CA ASP A 165 -19.88 3.28 -18.72
C ASP A 165 -18.57 2.82 -18.04
N PRO A 166 -17.84 1.87 -18.65
CA PRO A 166 -16.54 1.44 -18.13
C PRO A 166 -15.42 2.47 -18.41
N HIS A 167 -15.68 3.46 -19.26
CA HIS A 167 -14.69 4.48 -19.62
C HIS A 167 -14.69 5.63 -18.61
N ARG A 168 -13.66 5.68 -17.80
CA ARG A 168 -13.46 6.82 -16.92
C ARG A 168 -12.64 7.88 -17.63
N PRO A 169 -13.15 9.10 -17.81
CA PRO A 169 -12.35 10.21 -18.31
C PRO A 169 -11.18 10.49 -17.35
N GLY A 170 -10.04 10.86 -17.90
CA GLY A 170 -8.88 11.28 -17.11
C GLY A 170 -9.21 12.49 -16.23
N ILE A 171 -8.47 12.63 -15.13
CA ILE A 171 -8.60 13.82 -14.28
C ILE A 171 -8.12 15.03 -15.10
N PRO A 172 -8.92 16.10 -15.23
CA PRO A 172 -8.52 17.28 -15.97
C PRO A 172 -7.25 17.90 -15.40
N VAL A 173 -6.30 18.24 -16.26
CA VAL A 173 -5.08 18.95 -15.87
C VAL A 173 -5.33 20.44 -16.03
N LEU A 174 -5.53 21.16 -14.95
CA LEU A 174 -5.92 22.57 -14.95
C LEU A 174 -5.03 23.46 -15.83
N ARG A 175 -3.74 23.21 -15.87
CA ARG A 175 -2.79 23.98 -16.72
C ARG A 175 -3.01 23.79 -18.23
N GLU A 176 -3.70 22.72 -18.61
CA GLU A 176 -3.96 22.34 -20.01
C GLU A 176 -5.40 22.74 -20.45
N MET A 177 -6.19 23.28 -19.52
CA MET A 177 -7.54 23.76 -19.80
C MET A 177 -7.49 25.22 -20.23
N ASP A 178 -8.41 25.58 -21.10
CA ASP A 178 -8.64 27.00 -21.45
C ASP A 178 -9.25 27.77 -20.28
N ASP A 179 -9.16 29.11 -20.33
CA ASP A 179 -9.60 29.97 -19.22
C ASP A 179 -11.12 29.94 -18.98
N ALA A 180 -11.91 29.47 -19.93
CA ALA A 180 -13.37 29.36 -19.82
C ALA A 180 -13.78 28.05 -19.10
N THR A 181 -12.94 27.03 -19.14
CA THR A 181 -13.19 25.70 -18.53
C THR A 181 -12.46 25.49 -17.21
N ARG A 182 -11.56 26.40 -16.82
CA ARG A 182 -10.91 26.43 -15.49
C ARG A 182 -11.87 26.92 -14.43
#